data_22c8b066dfe371b411770320922d8855
#
_entry.id   22c8b066dfe371b411770320922d8855
#
_cell.length_a   1.000
_cell.length_b   1.000
_cell.length_c   1.000
_cell.angle_alpha   90.00
_cell.angle_beta   90.00
_cell.angle_gamma   90.00
#
_symmetry.space_group_name_H-M   'P 1'
#
loop_
_entity.id
_entity.type
_entity.pdbx_description
1 polymer ?
#
loop_
_entity_poly.entity_id
_entity_poly.type
_entity_poly.pdbx_seq_one_letter_code
_entity_poly.pdbx_strand_id
1 'polypeptide(L)'
;MPSFPPLAVNARLRWSVVKPYLDELAPRRILEIGCGQGGFGARLAARAEYLGVEPDATSWEVASSRIEPHGGRVLHGTSDLVASDPTFDLVCAFEVIEHLEDDSASVTDWARRVRPGGALMVSVPAFQERFGSWDRHVGHYRRYSPGDLEATLSKAGLSSVRTTVYGWPLGFLLEQVRNRVADRRVGAEKATMGDRTAQSGRLLQPKELLGVGIEIGCAPFEALQRTHPASGTGAVAVGLKL
;
A
#
# COMPACT_ATOMS: atom_id res chain seq x y z
N MET A 1 5.16 3.11 25.05
CA MET A 1 5.39 3.26 23.59
C MET A 1 4.18 4.00 23.00
N PRO A 2 4.36 4.90 22.04
CA PRO A 2 3.22 5.54 21.37
C PRO A 2 2.32 4.46 20.73
N SER A 3 1.00 4.69 20.73
CA SER A 3 0.04 3.79 20.10
C SER A 3 0.15 3.88 18.58
N PHE A 4 -0.06 2.76 17.88
CA PHE A 4 -0.11 2.80 16.42
C PHE A 4 -1.41 3.43 15.93
N PRO A 5 -1.37 4.22 14.84
CA PRO A 5 -2.59 4.74 14.22
C PRO A 5 -3.48 3.57 13.76
N PRO A 6 -4.81 3.69 13.93
CA PRO A 6 -5.73 2.63 13.53
C PRO A 6 -5.69 2.42 12.00
N LEU A 7 -5.82 1.17 11.56
CA LEU A 7 -5.93 0.82 10.15
C LEU A 7 -7.39 0.69 9.73
N ALA A 8 -7.74 1.21 8.57
CA ALA A 8 -9.01 0.90 7.92
C ALA A 8 -9.09 -0.60 7.59
N VAL A 9 -10.30 -1.13 7.44
CA VAL A 9 -10.54 -2.58 7.25
C VAL A 9 -9.67 -3.19 6.14
N ASN A 10 -9.62 -2.58 4.94
CA ASN A 10 -8.78 -3.09 3.85
C ASN A 10 -7.28 -3.02 4.17
N ALA A 11 -6.85 -1.93 4.80
CA ALA A 11 -5.46 -1.79 5.23
C ALA A 11 -5.11 -2.84 6.30
N ARG A 12 -6.06 -3.20 7.18
CA ARG A 12 -5.88 -4.26 8.16
C ARG A 12 -5.73 -5.64 7.51
N LEU A 13 -6.61 -5.97 6.56
CA LEU A 13 -6.52 -7.22 5.80
C LEU A 13 -5.20 -7.31 5.03
N ARG A 14 -4.74 -6.21 4.42
CA ARG A 14 -3.44 -6.12 3.75
C ARG A 14 -2.29 -6.31 4.73
N TRP A 15 -2.33 -5.63 5.88
CA TRP A 15 -1.30 -5.75 6.91
C TRP A 15 -1.09 -7.18 7.37
N SER A 16 -2.16 -7.98 7.47
CA SER A 16 -2.06 -9.38 7.86
C SER A 16 -1.31 -10.27 6.84
N VAL A 17 -1.15 -9.78 5.60
CA VAL A 17 -0.33 -10.40 4.55
C VAL A 17 1.08 -9.79 4.51
N VAL A 18 1.20 -8.48 4.67
CA VAL A 18 2.47 -7.76 4.67
C VAL A 18 3.35 -8.16 5.84
N LYS A 19 2.74 -8.28 7.05
CA LYS A 19 3.49 -8.58 8.28
C LYS A 19 4.32 -9.88 8.21
N PRO A 20 3.82 -11.02 7.76
CA PRO A 20 4.63 -12.23 7.57
C PRO A 20 5.85 -12.04 6.66
N TYR A 21 5.70 -11.30 5.55
CA TYR A 21 6.84 -10.97 4.69
C TYR A 21 7.87 -10.11 5.41
N LEU A 22 7.45 -9.13 6.21
CA LEU A 22 8.37 -8.32 7.01
C LEU A 22 9.09 -9.16 8.07
N ASP A 23 8.40 -10.12 8.70
CA ASP A 23 8.99 -11.02 9.68
C ASP A 23 10.04 -11.96 9.03
N GLU A 24 9.80 -12.41 7.80
CA GLU A 24 10.73 -13.24 7.00
C GLU A 24 11.95 -12.43 6.51
N LEU A 25 11.71 -11.23 5.93
CA LEU A 25 12.76 -10.40 5.34
C LEU A 25 13.63 -9.71 6.41
N ALA A 26 13.08 -9.44 7.59
CA ALA A 26 13.74 -8.77 8.72
C ALA A 26 14.56 -7.53 8.27
N PRO A 27 13.99 -6.58 7.49
CA PRO A 27 14.73 -5.46 6.94
C PRO A 27 15.21 -4.52 8.04
N ARG A 28 16.42 -3.97 7.90
CA ARG A 28 17.00 -2.95 8.81
C ARG A 28 16.76 -1.53 8.32
N ARG A 29 16.65 -1.34 6.99
CA ARG A 29 16.40 -0.04 6.36
C ARG A 29 15.26 -0.18 5.38
N ILE A 30 14.20 0.62 5.57
CA ILE A 30 12.97 0.59 4.79
C ILE A 30 12.74 1.95 4.13
N LEU A 31 12.42 1.95 2.85
CA LEU A 31 11.87 3.08 2.11
C LEU A 31 10.42 2.77 1.75
N GLU A 32 9.48 3.60 2.19
CA GLU A 32 8.07 3.53 1.77
C GLU A 32 7.75 4.66 0.80
N ILE A 33 7.30 4.30 -0.40
CA ILE A 33 6.87 5.24 -1.44
C ILE A 33 5.36 5.45 -1.32
N GLY A 34 4.94 6.71 -1.16
CA GLY A 34 3.52 7.04 -0.98
C GLY A 34 2.98 6.55 0.36
N CYS A 35 3.60 6.97 1.48
CA CYS A 35 3.22 6.47 2.81
C CYS A 35 1.83 6.95 3.28
N GLY A 36 1.14 7.79 2.50
CA GLY A 36 -0.17 8.33 2.82
C GLY A 36 -0.18 9.02 4.18
N GLN A 37 -1.15 8.70 5.02
CA GLN A 37 -1.23 9.23 6.38
C GLN A 37 -0.45 8.39 7.43
N GLY A 38 0.51 7.59 7.02
CA GLY A 38 1.46 6.93 7.90
C GLY A 38 0.94 5.71 8.67
N GLY A 39 -0.17 5.11 8.25
CA GLY A 39 -0.74 3.96 8.95
C GLY A 39 0.19 2.75 8.98
N PHE A 40 0.83 2.43 7.85
CA PHE A 40 1.86 1.39 7.77
C PHE A 40 3.21 1.94 8.22
N GLY A 41 3.56 3.16 7.80
CA GLY A 41 4.83 3.80 8.14
C GLY A 41 5.16 3.80 9.62
N ALA A 42 4.20 4.10 10.51
CA ALA A 42 4.41 4.03 11.96
C ALA A 42 4.79 2.61 12.44
N ARG A 43 4.17 1.57 11.84
CA ARG A 43 4.47 0.17 12.16
C ARG A 43 5.81 -0.31 11.59
N LEU A 44 6.20 0.22 10.43
CA LEU A 44 7.49 -0.05 9.80
C LEU A 44 8.62 0.65 10.55
N ALA A 45 8.43 1.93 10.93
CA ALA A 45 9.39 2.71 11.70
C ALA A 45 9.70 2.10 13.09
N ALA A 46 8.71 1.47 13.72
CA ALA A 46 8.92 0.75 14.99
C ALA A 46 9.76 -0.52 14.83
N ARG A 47 10.09 -0.97 13.61
CA ARG A 47 10.81 -2.21 13.31
C ARG A 47 12.21 -1.98 12.74
N ALA A 48 12.42 -0.87 12.04
CA ALA A 48 13.63 -0.63 11.25
C ALA A 48 13.90 0.89 11.09
N GLU A 49 15.09 1.25 10.64
CA GLU A 49 15.37 2.60 10.12
C GLU A 49 14.41 2.85 8.95
N TYR A 50 13.55 3.85 9.09
CA TYR A 50 12.46 4.09 8.15
C TYR A 50 12.53 5.48 7.55
N LEU A 51 12.37 5.52 6.22
CA LEU A 51 12.17 6.72 5.44
C LEU A 51 10.89 6.56 4.61
N GLY A 52 9.94 7.48 4.75
CA GLY A 52 8.77 7.60 3.89
C GLY A 52 8.88 8.78 2.94
N VAL A 53 8.20 8.71 1.79
CA VAL A 53 7.94 9.87 0.93
C VAL A 53 6.44 9.98 0.69
N GLU A 54 5.92 11.23 0.72
CA GLU A 54 4.49 11.51 0.49
C GLU A 54 4.33 12.85 -0.23
N PRO A 55 3.74 12.88 -1.45
CA PRO A 55 3.60 14.11 -2.22
C PRO A 55 2.46 15.02 -1.76
N ASP A 56 1.38 14.49 -1.14
CA ASP A 56 0.28 15.32 -0.65
C ASP A 56 0.64 15.97 0.70
N ALA A 57 0.70 17.31 0.73
CA ALA A 57 1.11 18.07 1.89
C ALA A 57 0.31 17.73 3.17
N THR A 58 -1.01 17.59 3.05
CA THR A 58 -1.88 17.26 4.19
C THR A 58 -1.62 15.85 4.71
N SER A 59 -1.45 14.89 3.82
CA SER A 59 -1.11 13.49 4.18
C SER A 59 0.28 13.41 4.78
N TRP A 60 1.25 14.14 4.23
CA TRP A 60 2.61 14.24 4.77
C TRP A 60 2.65 14.79 6.20
N GLU A 61 1.92 15.88 6.51
CA GLU A 61 1.84 16.43 7.87
C GLU A 61 1.30 15.39 8.86
N VAL A 62 0.22 14.69 8.48
CA VAL A 62 -0.36 13.64 9.31
C VAL A 62 0.59 12.45 9.44
N ALA A 63 1.25 12.04 8.35
CA ALA A 63 2.23 10.95 8.36
C ALA A 63 3.41 11.27 9.28
N SER A 64 3.98 12.48 9.17
CA SER A 64 5.08 12.92 10.03
C SER A 64 4.70 12.83 11.51
N SER A 65 3.54 13.38 11.88
CA SER A 65 3.06 13.33 13.27
C SER A 65 2.86 11.92 13.83
N ARG A 66 2.58 10.94 12.97
CA ARG A 66 2.32 9.54 13.34
C ARG A 66 3.57 8.67 13.30
N ILE A 67 4.52 8.97 12.41
CA ILE A 67 5.69 8.14 12.15
C ILE A 67 6.89 8.54 13.04
N GLU A 68 7.12 9.86 13.21
CA GLU A 68 8.26 10.37 13.98
C GLU A 68 8.32 9.85 15.42
N PRO A 69 7.19 9.73 16.17
CA PRO A 69 7.22 9.14 17.52
C PRO A 69 7.71 7.69 17.57
N HIS A 70 7.74 6.99 16.43
CA HIS A 70 8.25 5.63 16.27
C HIS A 70 9.69 5.59 15.70
N GLY A 71 10.35 6.74 15.55
CA GLY A 71 11.74 6.84 15.09
C GLY A 71 11.90 6.92 13.58
N GLY A 72 10.83 7.01 12.80
CA GLY A 72 10.89 7.18 11.35
C GLY A 72 10.96 8.64 10.92
N ARG A 73 11.17 8.86 9.62
CA ARG A 73 11.21 10.17 8.97
C ARG A 73 10.38 10.15 7.70
N VAL A 74 9.74 11.28 7.36
CA VAL A 74 8.94 11.43 6.13
C VAL A 74 9.40 12.66 5.37
N LEU A 75 9.64 12.53 4.07
CA LEU A 75 9.92 13.64 3.17
C LEU A 75 8.64 14.05 2.43
N HIS A 76 8.43 15.35 2.29
CA HIS A 76 7.35 15.89 1.47
C HIS A 76 7.77 15.90 0.00
N GLY A 77 7.26 14.97 -0.78
CA GLY A 77 7.52 14.83 -2.22
C GLY A 77 7.50 13.37 -2.67
N THR A 78 8.10 13.14 -3.84
CA THR A 78 8.17 11.83 -4.49
C THR A 78 9.49 11.12 -4.24
N SER A 79 9.66 9.91 -4.83
CA SER A 79 10.90 9.13 -4.75
C SER A 79 12.14 9.86 -5.30
N ASP A 80 11.96 10.90 -6.11
CA ASP A 80 13.08 11.70 -6.66
C ASP A 80 13.91 12.41 -5.59
N LEU A 81 13.33 12.63 -4.41
CA LEU A 81 14.05 13.19 -3.25
C LEU A 81 15.02 12.20 -2.59
N VAL A 82 14.94 10.92 -2.95
CA VAL A 82 15.75 9.85 -2.39
C VAL A 82 16.78 9.42 -3.41
N ALA A 83 18.06 9.37 -3.02
CA ALA A 83 19.14 8.94 -3.91
C ALA A 83 18.83 7.55 -4.52
N SER A 84 19.24 7.37 -5.78
CA SER A 84 19.02 6.13 -6.52
C SER A 84 19.96 4.98 -6.10
N ASP A 85 20.89 5.24 -5.19
CA ASP A 85 21.86 4.25 -4.73
C ASP A 85 21.18 3.09 -3.98
N PRO A 86 21.63 1.86 -4.18
CA PRO A 86 21.04 0.69 -3.56
C PRO A 86 21.37 0.60 -2.07
N THR A 87 20.56 1.21 -1.23
CA THR A 87 20.83 1.34 0.21
C THR A 87 19.77 0.74 1.11
N PHE A 88 18.59 0.38 0.58
CA PHE A 88 17.48 -0.14 1.37
C PHE A 88 17.38 -1.65 1.31
N ASP A 89 17.14 -2.28 2.46
CA ASP A 89 16.83 -3.72 2.55
C ASP A 89 15.45 -4.01 1.97
N LEU A 90 14.52 -3.07 2.16
CA LEU A 90 13.16 -3.13 1.64
C LEU A 90 12.77 -1.77 1.07
N VAL A 91 12.34 -1.74 -0.19
CA VAL A 91 11.53 -0.66 -0.74
C VAL A 91 10.10 -1.16 -0.83
N CYS A 92 9.13 -0.37 -0.39
CA CYS A 92 7.73 -0.76 -0.47
C CYS A 92 6.83 0.39 -0.94
N ALA A 93 5.73 0.03 -1.62
CA ALA A 93 4.70 0.93 -2.08
C ALA A 93 3.33 0.24 -1.97
N PHE A 94 2.43 0.80 -1.16
CA PHE A 94 1.14 0.19 -0.88
C PHE A 94 0.00 1.03 -1.46
N GLU A 95 -0.70 0.50 -2.48
CA GLU A 95 -1.75 1.19 -3.24
C GLU A 95 -1.22 2.48 -3.88
N VAL A 96 -0.17 2.37 -4.67
CA VAL A 96 0.51 3.49 -5.35
C VAL A 96 0.59 3.28 -6.85
N ILE A 97 1.07 2.10 -7.31
CA ILE A 97 1.41 1.90 -8.73
C ILE A 97 0.18 1.94 -9.65
N GLU A 98 -1.00 1.63 -9.16
CA GLU A 98 -2.27 1.75 -9.87
C GLU A 98 -2.64 3.19 -10.22
N HIS A 99 -2.06 4.17 -9.52
CA HIS A 99 -2.23 5.59 -9.76
C HIS A 99 -1.21 6.18 -10.75
N LEU A 100 -0.24 5.38 -11.18
CA LEU A 100 0.82 5.82 -12.07
C LEU A 100 0.52 5.39 -13.50
N GLU A 101 0.62 6.33 -14.44
CA GLU A 101 0.43 6.06 -15.87
C GLU A 101 1.53 5.12 -16.38
N ASP A 102 2.80 5.44 -16.08
CA ASP A 102 3.98 4.59 -16.32
C ASP A 102 4.44 3.92 -15.00
N ASP A 103 3.71 2.89 -14.61
CA ASP A 103 4.01 2.06 -13.45
C ASP A 103 5.33 1.28 -13.60
N SER A 104 5.61 0.82 -14.84
CA SER A 104 6.80 0.03 -15.13
C SER A 104 8.10 0.82 -14.94
N ALA A 105 8.15 2.07 -15.42
CA ALA A 105 9.28 2.96 -15.19
C ALA A 105 9.46 3.24 -13.69
N SER A 106 8.37 3.50 -12.98
CA SER A 106 8.40 3.78 -11.54
C SER A 106 8.90 2.59 -10.72
N VAL A 107 8.38 1.39 -10.97
CA VAL A 107 8.82 0.15 -10.30
C VAL A 107 10.30 -0.13 -10.60
N THR A 108 10.75 0.09 -11.84
CA THR A 108 12.17 -0.06 -12.24
C THR A 108 13.06 0.93 -11.49
N ASP A 109 12.61 2.17 -11.36
CA ASP A 109 13.35 3.20 -10.60
C ASP A 109 13.44 2.83 -9.10
N TRP A 110 12.35 2.37 -8.50
CA TRP A 110 12.35 1.94 -7.10
C TRP A 110 13.21 0.71 -6.83
N ALA A 111 13.24 -0.24 -7.79
CA ALA A 111 14.10 -1.41 -7.71
C ALA A 111 15.60 -1.06 -7.67
N ARG A 112 16.03 0.08 -8.23
CA ARG A 112 17.42 0.55 -8.15
C ARG A 112 17.84 0.86 -6.72
N ARG A 113 16.94 1.35 -5.87
CA ARG A 113 17.17 1.70 -4.47
C ARG A 113 17.26 0.50 -3.54
N VAL A 114 16.80 -0.67 -4.00
CA VAL A 114 16.95 -1.94 -3.27
C VAL A 114 18.40 -2.40 -3.37
N ARG A 115 19.04 -2.73 -2.25
CA ARG A 115 20.38 -3.32 -2.28
C ARG A 115 20.37 -4.77 -2.81
N PRO A 116 21.49 -5.31 -3.29
CA PRO A 116 21.61 -6.75 -3.55
C PRO A 116 21.21 -7.57 -2.30
N GLY A 117 20.40 -8.61 -2.50
CA GLY A 117 19.81 -9.40 -1.42
C GLY A 117 18.67 -8.73 -0.66
N GLY A 118 18.25 -7.53 -1.05
CA GLY A 118 17.05 -6.85 -0.55
C GLY A 118 15.79 -7.20 -1.34
N ALA A 119 14.68 -6.52 -1.03
CA ALA A 119 13.38 -6.79 -1.65
C ALA A 119 12.64 -5.50 -2.05
N LEU A 120 11.83 -5.59 -3.11
CA LEU A 120 10.74 -4.65 -3.39
C LEU A 120 9.41 -5.31 -3.08
N MET A 121 8.55 -4.62 -2.33
CA MET A 121 7.20 -5.07 -1.98
C MET A 121 6.17 -4.05 -2.45
N VAL A 122 5.18 -4.50 -3.20
CA VAL A 122 4.07 -3.65 -3.66
C VAL A 122 2.73 -4.26 -3.28
N SER A 123 1.72 -3.42 -3.03
CA SER A 123 0.33 -3.87 -2.99
C SER A 123 -0.53 -3.05 -3.91
N VAL A 124 -1.56 -3.68 -4.47
CA VAL A 124 -2.46 -3.11 -5.47
C VAL A 124 -3.87 -3.67 -5.34
N PRO A 125 -4.89 -2.99 -5.87
CA PRO A 125 -6.19 -3.59 -6.17
C PRO A 125 -6.02 -4.72 -7.19
N ALA A 126 -6.60 -5.89 -6.88
CA ALA A 126 -6.48 -7.06 -7.72
C ALA A 126 -7.61 -7.18 -8.73
N PHE A 127 -7.28 -7.85 -9.87
CA PHE A 127 -8.17 -8.30 -10.94
C PHE A 127 -8.81 -7.18 -11.75
N GLN A 128 -8.34 -7.00 -12.99
CA GLN A 128 -8.79 -5.96 -13.91
C GLN A 128 -10.30 -6.03 -14.20
N GLU A 129 -10.89 -7.19 -14.23
CA GLU A 129 -12.34 -7.40 -14.43
C GLU A 129 -13.20 -6.82 -13.30
N ARG A 130 -12.60 -6.49 -12.17
CA ARG A 130 -13.23 -5.85 -11.03
C ARG A 130 -13.10 -4.31 -11.04
N PHE A 131 -12.45 -3.74 -12.07
CA PHE A 131 -12.30 -2.29 -12.20
C PHE A 131 -13.67 -1.60 -12.25
N GLY A 132 -13.99 -0.80 -11.23
CA GLY A 132 -15.31 -0.24 -11.01
C GLY A 132 -15.36 1.28 -10.86
N SER A 133 -16.51 1.76 -10.40
CA SER A 133 -16.76 3.19 -10.19
C SER A 133 -15.86 3.78 -9.11
N TRP A 134 -15.51 2.99 -8.09
CA TRP A 134 -14.56 3.44 -7.08
C TRP A 134 -13.17 3.69 -7.66
N ASP A 135 -12.66 2.78 -8.51
CA ASP A 135 -11.35 2.95 -9.14
C ASP A 135 -11.29 4.24 -9.97
N ARG A 136 -12.32 4.49 -10.75
CA ARG A 136 -12.45 5.76 -11.52
C ARG A 136 -12.51 6.99 -10.62
N HIS A 137 -13.23 6.87 -9.50
CA HIS A 137 -13.39 7.97 -8.54
C HIS A 137 -12.07 8.35 -7.88
N VAL A 138 -11.25 7.37 -7.47
CA VAL A 138 -9.96 7.61 -6.82
C VAL A 138 -8.79 7.76 -7.79
N GLY A 139 -9.04 7.65 -9.11
CA GLY A 139 -8.04 7.89 -10.15
C GLY A 139 -7.09 6.73 -10.41
N HIS A 140 -7.56 5.48 -10.29
CA HIS A 140 -6.79 4.34 -10.73
C HIS A 140 -6.76 4.27 -12.26
N TYR A 141 -5.61 3.95 -12.83
CA TYR A 141 -5.46 3.62 -14.24
C TYR A 141 -5.84 2.17 -14.51
N ARG A 142 -5.54 1.28 -13.58
CA ARG A 142 -5.67 -0.18 -13.75
C ARG A 142 -5.76 -0.93 -12.42
N ARG A 143 -6.09 -2.22 -12.52
CA ARG A 143 -5.88 -3.23 -11.48
C ARG A 143 -4.98 -4.33 -12.06
N TYR A 144 -4.45 -5.19 -11.21
CA TYR A 144 -3.45 -6.19 -11.59
C TYR A 144 -3.92 -7.60 -11.28
N SER A 145 -3.71 -8.54 -12.19
CA SER A 145 -3.69 -9.95 -11.84
C SER A 145 -2.39 -10.30 -11.11
N PRO A 146 -2.33 -11.40 -10.34
CA PRO A 146 -1.06 -11.88 -9.78
C PRO A 146 0.05 -12.02 -10.82
N GLY A 147 -0.26 -12.55 -12.03
CA GLY A 147 0.70 -12.69 -13.12
C GLY A 147 1.20 -11.35 -13.68
N ASP A 148 0.35 -10.32 -13.75
CA ASP A 148 0.78 -8.99 -14.18
C ASP A 148 1.77 -8.38 -13.19
N LEU A 149 1.52 -8.53 -11.87
CA LEU A 149 2.43 -8.08 -10.84
C LEU A 149 3.77 -8.80 -10.90
N GLU A 150 3.77 -10.13 -11.05
CA GLU A 150 4.97 -10.93 -11.20
C GLU A 150 5.77 -10.48 -12.42
N ALA A 151 5.10 -10.26 -13.55
CA ALA A 151 5.74 -9.77 -14.77
C ALA A 151 6.32 -8.35 -14.58
N THR A 152 5.60 -7.45 -13.90
CA THR A 152 6.04 -6.07 -13.65
C THR A 152 7.30 -6.05 -12.78
N LEU A 153 7.32 -6.81 -11.67
CA LEU A 153 8.49 -6.88 -10.80
C LEU A 153 9.66 -7.58 -11.48
N SER A 154 9.42 -8.65 -12.24
CA SER A 154 10.47 -9.37 -12.97
C SER A 154 11.13 -8.49 -14.05
N LYS A 155 10.35 -7.70 -14.79
CA LYS A 155 10.86 -6.71 -15.76
C LYS A 155 11.72 -5.65 -15.11
N ALA A 156 11.47 -5.29 -13.85
CA ALA A 156 12.29 -4.37 -13.08
C ALA A 156 13.58 -4.98 -12.53
N GLY A 157 13.90 -6.24 -12.90
CA GLY A 157 15.12 -6.94 -12.49
C GLY A 157 15.04 -7.63 -11.14
N LEU A 158 13.82 -7.89 -10.65
CA LEU A 158 13.60 -8.64 -9.43
C LEU A 158 13.34 -10.13 -9.74
N SER A 159 13.80 -11.00 -8.87
CA SER A 159 13.68 -12.46 -8.98
C SER A 159 12.83 -13.02 -7.85
N SER A 160 12.52 -14.31 -7.94
CA SER A 160 11.77 -15.04 -6.91
C SER A 160 10.51 -14.31 -6.46
N VAL A 161 9.78 -13.72 -7.43
CA VAL A 161 8.58 -12.95 -7.14
C VAL A 161 7.50 -13.87 -6.56
N ARG A 162 6.97 -13.49 -5.41
CA ARG A 162 5.86 -14.17 -4.74
C ARG A 162 4.69 -13.21 -4.60
N THR A 163 3.50 -13.65 -5.01
CA THR A 163 2.27 -12.87 -4.92
C THR A 163 1.26 -13.54 -4.01
N THR A 164 0.64 -12.78 -3.14
CA THR A 164 -0.44 -13.22 -2.24
C THR A 164 -1.67 -12.35 -2.42
N VAL A 165 -2.80 -12.97 -2.76
CA VAL A 165 -4.10 -12.29 -2.86
C VAL A 165 -4.73 -12.20 -1.47
N TYR A 166 -5.43 -11.10 -1.18
CA TYR A 166 -6.09 -10.86 0.11
C TYR A 166 -7.46 -10.21 -0.07
N GLY A 167 -8.25 -10.22 1.01
CA GLY A 167 -9.51 -9.49 1.09
C GLY A 167 -10.76 -10.37 0.99
N TRP A 168 -10.62 -11.70 0.80
CA TRP A 168 -11.78 -12.61 0.83
C TRP A 168 -12.25 -12.88 2.27
N PRO A 169 -13.55 -12.95 2.55
CA PRO A 169 -14.67 -12.49 1.71
C PRO A 169 -15.03 -11.01 1.94
N LEU A 170 -14.53 -10.41 3.04
CA LEU A 170 -14.92 -9.08 3.51
C LEU A 170 -14.60 -7.97 2.49
N GLY A 171 -13.48 -8.10 1.77
CA GLY A 171 -13.08 -7.16 0.73
C GLY A 171 -14.13 -7.02 -0.38
N PHE A 172 -14.79 -8.11 -0.76
CA PHE A 172 -15.86 -8.06 -1.77
C PHE A 172 -17.06 -7.23 -1.32
N LEU A 173 -17.49 -7.39 -0.06
CA LEU A 173 -18.55 -6.57 0.48
C LEU A 173 -18.16 -5.09 0.52
N LEU A 174 -16.96 -4.79 0.98
CA LEU A 174 -16.45 -3.42 1.04
C LEU A 174 -16.33 -2.78 -0.35
N GLU A 175 -15.89 -3.54 -1.34
CA GLU A 175 -15.80 -3.08 -2.72
C GLU A 175 -17.18 -2.74 -3.29
N GLN A 176 -18.18 -3.59 -3.07
CA GLN A 176 -19.56 -3.31 -3.48
C GLN A 176 -20.11 -2.03 -2.84
N VAL A 177 -19.87 -1.84 -1.55
CA VAL A 177 -20.29 -0.63 -0.83
C VAL A 177 -19.61 0.61 -1.41
N ARG A 178 -18.30 0.56 -1.65
CA ARG A 178 -17.54 1.67 -2.23
C ARG A 178 -18.00 2.03 -3.64
N ASN A 179 -18.22 1.03 -4.50
CA ASN A 179 -18.73 1.25 -5.84
C ASN A 179 -20.11 1.94 -5.79
N ARG A 180 -21.04 1.48 -4.93
CA ARG A 180 -22.35 2.14 -4.76
C ARG A 180 -22.25 3.58 -4.26
N VAL A 181 -21.29 3.86 -3.38
CA VAL A 181 -21.03 5.24 -2.89
C VAL A 181 -20.45 6.09 -4.01
N ALA A 182 -19.50 5.56 -4.77
CA ALA A 182 -18.91 6.26 -5.93
C ALA A 182 -19.96 6.54 -7.00
N ASP A 183 -20.83 5.58 -7.36
CA ASP A 183 -21.90 5.75 -8.32
C ASP A 183 -22.84 6.91 -7.97
N ARG A 184 -23.14 7.11 -6.69
CA ARG A 184 -23.98 8.21 -6.20
C ARG A 184 -23.30 9.56 -6.27
N ARG A 185 -21.96 9.61 -6.33
CA ARG A 185 -21.14 10.83 -6.36
C ARG A 185 -20.75 11.27 -7.78
N VAL A 186 -20.96 10.47 -8.80
CA VAL A 186 -20.66 10.72 -10.24
C VAL A 186 -21.46 11.92 -10.82
N GLY A 187 -21.68 12.96 -10.11
CA GLY A 187 -22.27 14.20 -10.61
C GLY A 187 -21.66 15.46 -10.00
N ALA A 188 -20.72 15.34 -9.09
CA ALA A 188 -20.40 16.44 -8.19
C ALA A 188 -19.02 17.09 -8.33
N GLU A 189 -18.00 16.50 -8.98
CA GLU A 189 -16.64 17.07 -8.89
C GLU A 189 -15.81 17.02 -10.17
N LYS A 190 -15.32 18.20 -10.58
CA LYS A 190 -14.18 18.40 -11.49
C LYS A 190 -12.87 18.44 -10.68
N ALA A 191 -12.51 17.34 -10.01
CA ALA A 191 -11.24 17.26 -9.30
C ALA A 191 -10.12 16.76 -10.23
N THR A 192 -8.90 17.26 -10.08
CA THR A 192 -7.73 16.74 -10.80
C THR A 192 -7.41 15.31 -10.34
N MET A 193 -6.61 14.57 -11.14
CA MET A 193 -6.19 13.21 -10.81
C MET A 193 -5.43 13.17 -9.46
N GLY A 194 -4.53 14.14 -9.23
CA GLY A 194 -3.79 14.27 -7.97
C GLY A 194 -4.70 14.50 -6.76
N ASP A 195 -5.72 15.36 -6.90
CA ASP A 195 -6.69 15.61 -5.82
C ASP A 195 -7.51 14.37 -5.47
N ARG A 196 -7.86 13.54 -6.46
CA ARG A 196 -8.60 12.28 -6.26
C ARG A 196 -7.77 11.25 -5.50
N THR A 197 -6.50 11.11 -5.87
CA THR A 197 -5.56 10.21 -5.19
C THR A 197 -5.34 10.61 -3.73
N ALA A 198 -5.11 11.90 -3.46
CA ALA A 198 -4.97 12.43 -2.11
C ALA A 198 -6.22 12.24 -1.24
N GLN A 199 -7.42 12.38 -1.83
CA GLN A 199 -8.68 12.16 -1.13
C GLN A 199 -8.91 10.68 -0.76
N SER A 200 -8.45 9.73 -1.57
CA SER A 200 -8.64 8.30 -1.30
C SER A 200 -8.06 7.86 0.03
N GLY A 201 -6.85 8.34 0.37
CA GLY A 201 -6.19 8.08 1.64
C GLY A 201 -6.87 8.71 2.86
N ARG A 202 -7.58 9.84 2.66
CA ARG A 202 -8.24 10.59 3.74
C ARG A 202 -9.63 10.04 4.09
N LEU A 203 -10.40 9.58 3.10
CA LEU A 203 -11.81 9.20 3.27
C LEU A 203 -12.03 7.95 4.11
N LEU A 204 -11.03 7.12 4.31
CA LEU A 204 -11.15 5.79 4.91
C LEU A 204 -10.43 5.63 6.25
N GLN A 205 -9.90 6.72 6.84
CA GLN A 205 -9.19 6.63 8.12
C GLN A 205 -10.19 6.54 9.28
N PRO A 206 -10.18 5.47 10.08
CA PRO A 206 -11.02 5.36 11.26
C PRO A 206 -10.54 6.32 12.36
N LYS A 207 -11.48 6.87 13.14
CA LYS A 207 -11.15 7.57 14.38
C LYS A 207 -10.60 6.56 15.40
N GLU A 208 -9.77 7.00 16.32
CA GLU A 208 -9.06 6.12 17.28
C GLU A 208 -9.98 5.14 18.04
N LEU A 209 -11.15 5.61 18.47
CA LEU A 209 -12.13 4.78 19.17
C LEU A 209 -12.71 3.64 18.30
N LEU A 210 -12.72 3.78 16.97
CA LEU A 210 -13.17 2.73 16.04
C LEU A 210 -12.05 1.72 15.75
N GLY A 211 -10.79 2.06 16.03
CA GLY A 211 -9.63 1.22 15.73
C GLY A 211 -9.67 -0.14 16.41
N VAL A 212 -9.98 -0.17 17.71
CA VAL A 212 -10.09 -1.42 18.49
C VAL A 212 -11.23 -2.28 17.97
N GLY A 213 -12.39 -1.69 17.65
CA GLY A 213 -13.53 -2.42 17.07
C GLY A 213 -13.18 -3.03 15.71
N ILE A 214 -12.43 -2.31 14.86
CA ILE A 214 -11.95 -2.82 13.56
C ILE A 214 -10.95 -3.96 13.78
N GLU A 215 -10.04 -3.86 14.73
CA GLU A 215 -9.07 -4.91 15.02
C GLU A 215 -9.75 -6.22 15.43
N ILE A 216 -10.67 -6.16 16.36
CA ILE A 216 -11.41 -7.34 16.84
C ILE A 216 -12.32 -7.89 15.72
N GLY A 217 -13.03 -7.02 15.01
CA GLY A 217 -13.95 -7.41 13.93
C GLY A 217 -13.24 -7.99 12.69
N CYS A 218 -12.01 -7.59 12.40
CA CYS A 218 -11.26 -8.10 11.26
C CYS A 218 -10.54 -9.43 11.54
N ALA A 219 -10.22 -9.75 12.78
CA ALA A 219 -9.43 -10.92 13.14
C ALA A 219 -9.93 -12.25 12.52
N PRO A 220 -11.24 -12.59 12.55
CA PRO A 220 -11.73 -13.80 11.90
C PRO A 220 -11.55 -13.76 10.37
N PHE A 221 -11.66 -12.59 9.74
CA PHE A 221 -11.47 -12.44 8.29
C PHE A 221 -10.00 -12.51 7.89
N GLU A 222 -9.08 -12.06 8.73
CA GLU A 222 -7.64 -12.24 8.53
C GLU A 222 -7.24 -13.72 8.50
N ALA A 223 -7.88 -14.54 9.33
CA ALA A 223 -7.67 -15.98 9.30
C ALA A 223 -8.36 -16.63 8.07
N LEU A 224 -9.58 -16.22 7.79
CA LEU A 224 -10.41 -16.80 6.74
C LEU A 224 -9.85 -16.52 5.33
N GLN A 225 -9.30 -15.33 5.06
CA GLN A 225 -8.70 -15.03 3.75
C GLN A 225 -7.54 -15.96 3.39
N ARG A 226 -6.82 -16.51 4.38
CA ARG A 226 -5.72 -17.46 4.15
C ARG A 226 -6.18 -18.80 3.58
N THR A 227 -7.46 -19.16 3.77
CA THR A 227 -8.03 -20.38 3.22
C THR A 227 -8.39 -20.26 1.73
N HIS A 228 -8.36 -19.03 1.17
CA HIS A 228 -8.70 -18.72 -0.22
C HIS A 228 -7.60 -17.87 -0.88
N PRO A 229 -6.38 -18.37 -1.04
CA PRO A 229 -5.20 -17.59 -1.45
C PRO A 229 -5.27 -17.06 -2.90
N ALA A 230 -6.20 -17.54 -3.71
CA ALA A 230 -6.42 -17.09 -5.09
C ALA A 230 -7.61 -16.14 -5.23
N SER A 231 -8.33 -15.81 -4.12
CA SER A 231 -9.56 -15.02 -4.16
C SER A 231 -9.45 -13.80 -3.25
N GLY A 232 -9.79 -12.61 -3.78
CA GLY A 232 -9.76 -11.39 -2.99
C GLY A 232 -9.94 -10.15 -3.83
N THR A 233 -9.67 -9.00 -3.23
CA THR A 233 -9.81 -7.68 -3.86
C THR A 233 -8.50 -6.92 -3.95
N GLY A 234 -7.45 -7.43 -3.34
CA GLY A 234 -6.10 -6.87 -3.40
C GLY A 234 -5.04 -7.95 -3.48
N ALA A 235 -3.86 -7.57 -3.91
CA ALA A 235 -2.69 -8.43 -3.98
C ALA A 235 -1.46 -7.73 -3.38
N VAL A 236 -0.58 -8.51 -2.76
CA VAL A 236 0.75 -8.08 -2.32
C VAL A 236 1.76 -8.93 -3.09
N ALA A 237 2.71 -8.29 -3.74
CA ALA A 237 3.83 -8.97 -4.41
C ALA A 237 5.16 -8.55 -3.78
N VAL A 238 6.08 -9.50 -3.65
CA VAL A 238 7.45 -9.30 -3.15
C VAL A 238 8.42 -9.93 -4.13
N GLY A 239 9.38 -9.16 -4.61
CA GLY A 239 10.47 -9.63 -5.46
C GLY A 239 11.83 -9.36 -4.82
N LEU A 240 12.76 -10.28 -4.96
CA LEU A 240 14.13 -10.17 -4.42
C LEU A 240 15.08 -9.59 -5.49
N LYS A 241 15.98 -8.73 -5.08
CA LYS A 241 17.07 -8.24 -5.90
C LYS A 241 18.29 -9.16 -5.71
N LEU A 242 18.76 -9.77 -6.82
CA LEU A 242 19.99 -10.59 -6.83
C LEU A 242 21.24 -9.71 -6.75
#